data_8b6c8dbf75b50903eb66c79f3deb7a95
#
_entry.id   8b6c8dbf75b50903eb66c79f3deb7a95
#
_cell.length_a   1.000
_cell.length_b   1.000
_cell.length_c   1.000
_cell.angle_alpha   90.00
_cell.angle_beta   90.00
_cell.angle_gamma   90.00
#
_symmetry.space_group_name_H-M   'P 1'
#
loop_
_entity.id
_entity.type
_entity.pdbx_description
1 polymer ?
#
loop_
_entity_poly.entity_id
_entity_poly.type
_entity_poly.pdbx_seq_one_letter_code
_entity_poly.pdbx_strand_id
1 'polypeptide(L)'
;MLLAVCIMMTALSYAHGLSTELFGTRYAEALRNIESILGKPAKVEAGKVTYNKVEYEGMTWDEAYFKFSDGQLVEARFYSRQAGKAKALRHLEEVAKVLKRSHAITKDYEDKHTAFYKGGRSPMDFGHLFTIFVSPYKGGWTTQLRYGPFEF
;
A
#
# COMPACT_ATOMS: atom_id res chain seq x y z
N MET A 1 -39.05 33.52 14.52
CA MET A 1 -37.83 32.98 15.12
C MET A 1 -37.42 31.75 14.29
N LEU A 2 -36.55 31.94 13.29
CA LEU A 2 -36.08 30.88 12.41
C LEU A 2 -34.85 30.24 13.06
N LEU A 3 -34.93 28.95 13.47
CA LEU A 3 -33.80 28.16 13.84
C LEU A 3 -33.06 27.73 12.56
N ALA A 4 -31.89 28.28 12.34
CA ALA A 4 -31.00 27.82 11.30
C ALA A 4 -30.30 26.53 11.83
N VAL A 5 -30.73 25.36 11.33
CA VAL A 5 -30.04 24.10 11.55
C VAL A 5 -28.81 24.12 10.63
N CYS A 6 -27.64 24.42 11.21
CA CYS A 6 -26.37 24.16 10.56
C CYS A 6 -26.15 22.66 10.46
N ILE A 7 -26.44 22.08 9.31
CA ILE A 7 -26.01 20.74 8.96
C ILE A 7 -24.50 20.83 8.71
N MET A 8 -23.68 20.50 9.70
CA MET A 8 -22.27 20.22 9.50
C MET A 8 -22.20 18.93 8.66
N MET A 9 -22.03 19.09 7.36
CA MET A 9 -21.53 18.00 6.52
C MET A 9 -20.08 17.74 6.95
N THR A 10 -19.88 16.77 7.83
CA THR A 10 -18.57 16.15 8.00
C THR A 10 -18.27 15.48 6.67
N ALA A 11 -17.44 16.11 5.85
CA ALA A 11 -16.82 15.42 4.73
C ALA A 11 -16.03 14.26 5.32
N LEU A 12 -16.54 13.03 5.15
CA LEU A 12 -15.78 11.82 5.34
C LEU A 12 -14.66 11.87 4.32
N SER A 13 -13.49 12.40 4.71
CA SER A 13 -12.28 12.23 3.93
C SER A 13 -11.96 10.74 4.00
N TYR A 14 -12.32 10.01 2.96
CA TYR A 14 -11.77 8.68 2.74
C TYR A 14 -10.26 8.85 2.69
N ALA A 15 -9.55 8.20 3.63
CA ALA A 15 -8.10 8.13 3.56
C ALA A 15 -7.77 7.42 2.26
N HIS A 16 -7.38 8.19 1.26
CA HIS A 16 -6.87 7.65 0.01
C HIS A 16 -5.57 6.92 0.31
N GLY A 17 -5.31 5.80 -0.38
CA GLY A 17 -4.06 5.09 -0.29
C GLY A 17 -2.86 5.97 -0.68
N LEU A 18 -1.68 5.37 -0.68
CA LEU A 18 -0.44 6.05 -1.06
C LEU A 18 -0.54 6.62 -2.48
N SER A 19 -0.33 7.91 -2.61
CA SER A 19 -0.35 8.59 -3.91
C SER A 19 0.98 8.43 -4.65
N THR A 20 0.93 8.52 -5.96
CA THR A 20 2.14 8.56 -6.80
C THR A 20 3.11 9.65 -6.35
N GLU A 21 2.60 10.82 -6.00
CA GLU A 21 3.37 12.00 -5.61
C GLU A 21 4.10 11.86 -4.27
N LEU A 22 3.70 10.91 -3.44
CA LEU A 22 4.36 10.63 -2.15
C LEU A 22 5.78 10.09 -2.35
N PHE A 23 5.98 9.26 -3.38
CA PHE A 23 7.27 8.66 -3.67
C PHE A 23 8.23 9.70 -4.24
N GLY A 24 9.47 9.70 -3.74
CA GLY A 24 10.47 10.71 -4.02
C GLY A 24 10.46 11.90 -3.04
N THR A 25 9.45 12.02 -2.18
CA THR A 25 9.42 13.09 -1.17
C THR A 25 10.45 12.84 -0.06
N ARG A 26 10.86 13.92 0.60
CA ARG A 26 11.83 13.88 1.69
C ARG A 26 11.25 13.23 2.94
N TYR A 27 12.13 12.64 3.74
CA TYR A 27 11.79 11.84 4.91
C TYR A 27 10.74 12.50 5.82
N ALA A 28 10.93 13.75 6.24
CA ALA A 28 10.00 14.41 7.16
C ALA A 28 8.60 14.59 6.57
N GLU A 29 8.51 14.97 5.30
CA GLU A 29 7.23 15.11 4.59
C GLU A 29 6.57 13.75 4.36
N ALA A 30 7.34 12.78 3.88
CA ALA A 30 6.84 11.42 3.65
C ALA A 30 6.30 10.81 4.94
N LEU A 31 7.04 10.91 6.05
CA LEU A 31 6.62 10.35 7.34
C LEU A 31 5.33 11.00 7.86
N ARG A 32 5.17 12.32 7.73
CA ARG A 32 3.91 12.99 8.09
C ARG A 32 2.72 12.43 7.30
N ASN A 33 2.88 12.24 5.99
CA ASN A 33 1.83 11.67 5.14
C ASN A 33 1.54 10.21 5.49
N ILE A 34 2.57 9.40 5.72
CA ILE A 34 2.42 8.00 6.13
C ILE A 34 1.68 7.92 7.48
N GLU A 35 2.09 8.71 8.46
CA GLU A 35 1.43 8.73 9.78
C GLU A 35 -0.03 9.22 9.71
N SER A 36 -0.35 10.10 8.78
CA SER A 36 -1.74 10.53 8.57
C SER A 36 -2.65 9.41 8.05
N ILE A 37 -2.08 8.44 7.35
CA ILE A 37 -2.80 7.27 6.79
C ILE A 37 -2.81 6.10 7.79
N LEU A 38 -1.66 5.79 8.39
CA LEU A 38 -1.44 4.56 9.15
C LEU A 38 -1.27 4.76 10.67
N GLY A 39 -1.14 6.01 11.12
CA GLY A 39 -0.78 6.29 12.52
C GLY A 39 0.71 6.17 12.79
N LYS A 40 1.07 6.07 14.05
CA LYS A 40 2.48 6.00 14.47
C LYS A 40 3.09 4.64 14.14
N PRO A 41 4.32 4.62 13.61
CA PRO A 41 5.03 3.37 13.34
C PRO A 41 5.44 2.65 14.63
N ALA A 42 5.61 1.32 14.51
CA ALA A 42 6.12 0.50 15.59
C ALA A 42 7.63 0.69 15.79
N LYS A 43 8.37 0.93 14.71
CA LYS A 43 9.82 1.08 14.74
C LYS A 43 10.29 2.06 13.67
N VAL A 44 11.21 2.93 14.06
CA VAL A 44 11.88 3.86 13.16
C VAL A 44 13.37 3.59 13.21
N GLU A 45 13.94 3.27 12.06
CA GLU A 45 15.37 3.06 11.86
C GLU A 45 15.89 4.02 10.79
N ALA A 46 17.21 4.15 10.69
CA ALA A 46 17.81 4.87 9.58
C ALA A 46 17.39 4.21 8.25
N GLY A 47 16.69 4.95 7.40
CA GLY A 47 16.26 4.50 6.09
C GLY A 47 15.07 3.53 6.05
N LYS A 48 14.47 3.18 7.20
CA LYS A 48 13.33 2.28 7.23
C LYS A 48 12.37 2.57 8.39
N VAL A 49 11.08 2.61 8.07
CA VAL A 49 9.99 2.75 9.04
C VAL A 49 9.12 1.50 8.95
N THR A 50 8.86 0.84 10.09
CA THR A 50 8.14 -0.44 10.14
C THR A 50 6.86 -0.29 10.97
N TYR A 51 5.80 -0.87 10.45
CA TYR A 51 4.52 -1.06 11.12
C TYR A 51 4.32 -2.54 11.41
N ASN A 52 3.83 -2.86 12.59
CA ASN A 52 3.18 -4.14 12.86
C ASN A 52 1.77 -4.04 12.30
N LYS A 53 0.85 -4.86 12.72
CA LYS A 53 -0.52 -4.91 12.22
C LYS A 53 -1.14 -3.52 11.94
N VAL A 54 -1.53 -3.26 10.68
CA VAL A 54 -2.11 -1.98 10.24
C VAL A 54 -3.33 -2.20 9.36
N GLU A 55 -4.24 -1.21 9.36
CA GLU A 55 -5.32 -1.08 8.40
C GLU A 55 -4.87 -0.20 7.23
N TYR A 56 -5.04 -0.71 6.02
CA TYR A 56 -4.72 0.03 4.79
C TYR A 56 -5.67 -0.36 3.67
N GLU A 57 -6.27 0.61 3.00
CA GLU A 57 -7.27 0.39 1.95
C GLU A 57 -8.45 -0.49 2.41
N GLY A 58 -8.88 -0.34 3.67
CA GLY A 58 -9.96 -1.11 4.27
C GLY A 58 -9.64 -2.57 4.56
N MET A 59 -8.38 -2.96 4.49
CA MET A 59 -7.89 -4.31 4.76
C MET A 59 -6.86 -4.31 5.88
N THR A 60 -6.81 -5.41 6.65
CA THR A 60 -5.81 -5.61 7.69
C THR A 60 -4.57 -6.27 7.10
N TRP A 61 -3.41 -5.69 7.40
CA TRP A 61 -2.09 -6.19 7.01
C TRP A 61 -1.29 -6.54 8.26
N ASP A 62 -0.57 -7.65 8.21
CA ASP A 62 0.20 -8.13 9.36
C ASP A 62 1.47 -7.33 9.59
N GLU A 63 2.04 -6.77 8.53
CA GLU A 63 3.27 -6.01 8.57
C GLU A 63 3.31 -5.03 7.40
N ALA A 64 3.93 -3.88 7.61
CA ALA A 64 4.24 -2.95 6.53
C ALA A 64 5.58 -2.26 6.80
N TYR A 65 6.29 -1.88 5.75
CA TYR A 65 7.46 -1.03 5.87
C TYR A 65 7.55 0.00 4.75
N PHE A 66 8.29 1.05 5.05
CA PHE A 66 8.61 2.13 4.12
C PHE A 66 10.12 2.30 4.11
N LYS A 67 10.71 2.23 2.93
CA LYS A 67 12.16 2.42 2.73
C LYS A 67 12.49 3.76 2.13
N PHE A 68 13.55 4.35 2.65
CA PHE A 68 14.12 5.61 2.21
C PHE A 68 15.53 5.35 1.66
N SER A 69 15.85 6.00 0.56
CA SER A 69 17.18 6.03 -0.03
C SER A 69 17.55 7.50 -0.31
N ASP A 70 18.72 7.91 0.14
CA ASP A 70 19.17 9.32 0.04
C ASP A 70 18.14 10.33 0.59
N GLY A 71 17.45 9.95 1.66
CA GLY A 71 16.44 10.76 2.33
C GLY A 71 15.10 10.86 1.60
N GLN A 72 14.88 10.08 0.54
CA GLN A 72 13.64 10.06 -0.24
C GLN A 72 12.92 8.72 -0.09
N LEU A 73 11.59 8.76 -0.04
CA LEU A 73 10.77 7.55 -0.01
C LEU A 73 10.84 6.84 -1.37
N VAL A 74 11.31 5.59 -1.38
CA VAL A 74 11.51 4.80 -2.62
C VAL A 74 10.66 3.54 -2.67
N GLU A 75 10.22 3.00 -1.54
CA GLU A 75 9.46 1.74 -1.51
C GLU A 75 8.51 1.70 -0.33
N ALA A 76 7.35 1.11 -0.54
CA ALA A 76 6.44 0.69 0.53
C ALA A 76 6.01 -0.75 0.27
N ARG A 77 5.88 -1.56 1.32
CA ARG A 77 5.45 -2.94 1.20
C ARG A 77 4.54 -3.35 2.34
N PHE A 78 3.46 -4.04 1.99
CA PHE A 78 2.47 -4.58 2.90
C PHE A 78 2.43 -6.09 2.78
N TYR A 79 2.37 -6.80 3.91
CA TYR A 79 2.35 -8.26 3.98
C TYR A 79 1.08 -8.73 4.67
N SER A 80 0.38 -9.67 4.03
CA SER A 80 -0.74 -10.39 4.62
C SER A 80 -0.42 -11.88 4.64
N ARG A 81 -0.28 -12.45 5.84
CA ARG A 81 0.03 -13.88 6.02
C ARG A 81 -1.21 -14.71 5.75
N GLN A 82 -1.01 -15.79 5.02
CA GLN A 82 -2.08 -16.71 4.65
C GLN A 82 -1.70 -18.14 5.02
N ALA A 83 -2.72 -18.98 5.25
CA ALA A 83 -2.53 -20.38 5.66
C ALA A 83 -1.93 -21.27 4.57
N GLY A 84 -1.89 -20.80 3.31
CA GLY A 84 -1.32 -21.55 2.20
C GLY A 84 -1.40 -20.75 0.89
N LYS A 85 -0.77 -21.28 -0.16
CA LYS A 85 -0.71 -20.63 -1.48
C LYS A 85 -2.11 -20.36 -2.05
N ALA A 86 -3.04 -21.33 -1.93
CA ALA A 86 -4.40 -21.16 -2.44
C ALA A 86 -5.15 -20.02 -1.77
N LYS A 87 -5.01 -19.85 -0.45
CA LYS A 87 -5.62 -18.73 0.29
C LYS A 87 -4.94 -17.41 -0.05
N ALA A 88 -3.63 -17.40 -0.24
CA ALA A 88 -2.89 -16.22 -0.68
C ALA A 88 -3.35 -15.75 -2.07
N LEU A 89 -3.59 -16.67 -3.00
CA LEU A 89 -4.12 -16.34 -4.33
C LEU A 89 -5.56 -15.83 -4.28
N ARG A 90 -6.41 -16.35 -3.40
CA ARG A 90 -7.76 -15.80 -3.20
C ARG A 90 -7.71 -14.39 -2.62
N HIS A 91 -6.83 -14.15 -1.64
CA HIS A 91 -6.65 -12.83 -1.05
C HIS A 91 -6.06 -11.83 -2.06
N LEU A 92 -5.18 -12.28 -2.94
CA LEU A 92 -4.69 -11.50 -4.08
C LEU A 92 -5.84 -10.91 -4.91
N GLU A 93 -6.84 -11.71 -5.22
CA GLU A 93 -8.01 -11.25 -6.00
C GLU A 93 -8.85 -10.21 -5.21
N GLU A 94 -8.98 -10.38 -3.90
CA GLU A 94 -9.67 -9.42 -3.03
C GLU A 94 -8.94 -8.07 -2.99
N VAL A 95 -7.63 -8.09 -2.84
CA VAL A 95 -6.78 -6.89 -2.84
C VAL A 95 -6.87 -6.16 -4.19
N ALA A 96 -6.75 -6.90 -5.28
CA ALA A 96 -6.88 -6.35 -6.62
C ALA A 96 -8.25 -5.69 -6.84
N LYS A 97 -9.33 -6.32 -6.38
CA LYS A 97 -10.69 -5.78 -6.47
C LYS A 97 -10.83 -4.44 -5.75
N VAL A 98 -10.24 -4.31 -4.57
CA VAL A 98 -10.26 -3.06 -3.80
C VAL A 98 -9.48 -1.95 -4.52
N LEU A 99 -8.26 -2.23 -4.94
CA LEU A 99 -7.39 -1.24 -5.60
C LEU A 99 -7.90 -0.86 -7.01
N LYS A 100 -8.62 -1.74 -7.66
CA LYS A 100 -9.23 -1.47 -8.97
C LYS A 100 -10.29 -0.36 -8.93
N ARG A 101 -10.82 -0.03 -7.76
CA ARG A 101 -11.78 1.08 -7.60
C ARG A 101 -11.15 2.44 -7.88
N SER A 102 -9.85 2.59 -7.68
CA SER A 102 -9.12 3.86 -7.80
C SER A 102 -7.93 3.82 -8.76
N HIS A 103 -7.58 2.65 -9.30
CA HIS A 103 -6.43 2.48 -10.18
C HIS A 103 -6.75 1.59 -11.37
N ALA A 104 -6.11 1.88 -12.50
CA ALA A 104 -6.05 0.94 -13.62
C ALA A 104 -5.10 -0.21 -13.23
N ILE A 105 -5.55 -1.44 -13.38
CA ILE A 105 -4.82 -2.65 -12.97
C ILE A 105 -4.79 -3.64 -14.13
N THR A 106 -3.64 -4.25 -14.35
CA THR A 106 -3.43 -5.31 -15.33
C THR A 106 -3.08 -6.61 -14.60
N LYS A 107 -3.78 -7.69 -14.96
CA LYS A 107 -3.46 -9.05 -14.50
C LYS A 107 -2.41 -9.68 -15.41
N ASP A 108 -1.43 -10.33 -14.80
CA ASP A 108 -0.39 -11.08 -15.50
C ASP A 108 -0.11 -12.38 -14.74
N TYR A 109 0.77 -13.23 -15.26
CA TYR A 109 1.04 -14.54 -14.71
C TYR A 109 2.55 -14.78 -14.60
N GLU A 110 3.00 -15.21 -13.43
CA GLU A 110 4.35 -15.71 -13.21
C GLU A 110 4.51 -17.11 -13.85
N ASP A 111 3.47 -17.95 -13.67
CA ASP A 111 3.30 -19.24 -14.32
C ASP A 111 1.80 -19.47 -14.60
N LYS A 112 1.45 -20.60 -15.20
CA LYS A 112 0.05 -20.90 -15.58
C LYS A 112 -0.95 -20.93 -14.40
N HIS A 113 -0.46 -20.98 -13.15
CA HIS A 113 -1.29 -21.08 -11.94
C HIS A 113 -1.12 -19.90 -10.97
N THR A 114 -0.12 -19.07 -11.17
CA THR A 114 0.24 -17.99 -10.24
C THR A 114 0.06 -16.64 -10.91
N ALA A 115 -1.07 -16.00 -10.62
CA ALA A 115 -1.37 -14.66 -11.08
C ALA A 115 -0.70 -13.61 -10.21
N PHE A 116 -0.46 -12.44 -10.77
CA PHE A 116 -0.13 -11.22 -10.07
C PHE A 116 -0.76 -10.01 -10.77
N TYR A 117 -0.82 -8.89 -10.08
CA TYR A 117 -1.37 -7.66 -10.62
C TYR A 117 -0.34 -6.53 -10.55
N LYS A 118 -0.38 -5.65 -11.52
CA LYS A 118 0.38 -4.41 -11.52
C LYS A 118 -0.53 -3.27 -11.94
N GLY A 119 -0.35 -2.10 -11.36
CA GLY A 119 -1.22 -0.98 -11.65
C GLY A 119 -0.80 0.33 -11.04
N GLY A 120 -1.66 1.32 -11.24
CA GLY A 120 -1.43 2.68 -10.82
C GLY A 120 -0.42 3.43 -11.68
N ARG A 121 -0.40 4.75 -11.54
CA ARG A 121 0.52 5.63 -12.27
C ARG A 121 1.87 5.68 -11.58
N SER A 122 2.92 5.28 -12.30
CA SER A 122 4.30 5.37 -11.81
C SER A 122 4.71 6.83 -11.52
N PRO A 123 5.54 7.07 -10.49
CA PRO A 123 6.21 8.37 -10.31
C PRO A 123 7.35 8.59 -11.32
N MET A 124 7.73 7.54 -12.05
CA MET A 124 8.75 7.58 -13.11
C MET A 124 8.09 7.73 -14.48
N ASP A 125 8.87 7.94 -15.52
CA ASP A 125 8.37 8.07 -16.90
C ASP A 125 7.80 6.77 -17.47
N PHE A 126 8.08 5.64 -16.83
CA PHE A 126 7.64 4.30 -17.24
C PHE A 126 7.29 3.43 -16.02
N GLY A 127 6.66 2.30 -16.29
CA GLY A 127 6.31 1.32 -15.28
C GLY A 127 4.95 1.61 -14.63
N HIS A 128 4.80 1.14 -13.40
CA HIS A 128 3.55 1.21 -12.62
C HIS A 128 3.85 1.60 -11.17
N LEU A 129 2.80 1.94 -10.41
CA LEU A 129 2.93 2.37 -9.03
C LEU A 129 3.14 1.19 -8.08
N PHE A 130 2.36 0.12 -8.26
CA PHE A 130 2.38 -1.04 -7.36
C PHE A 130 2.26 -2.36 -8.09
N THR A 131 2.67 -3.41 -7.38
CA THR A 131 2.46 -4.82 -7.76
C THR A 131 1.80 -5.55 -6.60
N ILE A 132 0.82 -6.40 -6.90
CA ILE A 132 0.18 -7.29 -5.93
C ILE A 132 0.55 -8.72 -6.32
N PHE A 133 1.14 -9.47 -5.42
CA PHE A 133 1.65 -10.81 -5.72
C PHE A 133 1.62 -11.72 -4.51
N VAL A 134 1.76 -13.01 -4.76
CA VAL A 134 1.85 -14.06 -3.75
C VAL A 134 3.29 -14.53 -3.68
N SER A 135 3.82 -14.69 -2.47
CA SER A 135 5.19 -15.12 -2.26
C SER A 135 5.34 -15.87 -0.93
N PRO A 136 6.23 -16.86 -0.86
CA PRO A 136 6.71 -17.37 0.43
C PRO A 136 7.40 -16.25 1.21
N TYR A 137 7.18 -16.25 2.53
CA TYR A 137 7.82 -15.29 3.42
C TYR A 137 7.88 -15.85 4.84
N LYS A 138 9.07 -15.89 5.44
CA LYS A 138 9.31 -16.40 6.82
C LYS A 138 8.66 -17.77 7.07
N GLY A 139 8.85 -18.71 6.15
CA GLY A 139 8.37 -20.08 6.26
C GLY A 139 6.88 -20.30 5.98
N GLY A 140 6.15 -19.27 5.56
CA GLY A 140 4.74 -19.33 5.20
C GLY A 140 4.46 -18.69 3.86
N TRP A 141 3.17 -18.52 3.54
CA TRP A 141 2.70 -17.84 2.33
C TRP A 141 2.14 -16.47 2.67
N THR A 142 2.37 -15.51 1.78
CA THR A 142 1.87 -14.15 1.91
C THR A 142 1.25 -13.66 0.62
N THR A 143 0.23 -12.79 0.76
CA THR A 143 -0.18 -11.85 -0.26
C THR A 143 0.51 -10.52 0.05
N GLN A 144 1.18 -9.96 -0.92
CA GLN A 144 1.95 -8.73 -0.76
C GLN A 144 1.47 -7.64 -1.70
N LEU A 145 1.49 -6.41 -1.22
CA LEU A 145 1.30 -5.20 -1.99
C LEU A 145 2.60 -4.39 -1.90
N ARG A 146 3.25 -4.17 -3.04
CA ARG A 146 4.54 -3.47 -3.11
C ARG A 146 4.45 -2.26 -4.03
N TYR A 147 4.81 -1.11 -3.47
CA TYR A 147 5.03 0.13 -4.21
C TYR A 147 6.53 0.29 -4.46
N GLY A 148 6.93 0.47 -5.70
CA GLY A 148 8.35 0.54 -6.08
C GLY A 148 9.08 -0.81 -6.05
N PRO A 149 10.40 -0.81 -5.79
CA PRO A 149 11.26 0.35 -5.50
C PRO A 149 11.45 1.28 -6.69
N PHE A 150 11.55 2.58 -6.41
CA PHE A 150 11.79 3.62 -7.42
C PHE A 150 13.20 4.18 -7.29
N GLU A 151 13.78 4.58 -8.41
CA GLU A 151 15.09 5.24 -8.48
C GLU A 151 14.90 6.68 -8.93
N PHE A 152 15.09 7.60 -7.99
CA PHE A 152 14.97 9.05 -8.23
C PHE A 152 16.31 9.71 -8.49
#